data_04b3dc226748fbadf77d4cc08f63ad51
#
_entry.id   04b3dc226748fbadf77d4cc08f63ad51
#
_cell.length_a   1.000
_cell.length_b   1.000
_cell.length_c   1.000
_cell.angle_alpha   90.00
_cell.angle_beta   90.00
_cell.angle_gamma   90.00
#
_symmetry.space_group_name_H-M   'P 1'
#
loop_
_entity.id
_entity.type
_entity.pdbx_description
1 polymer ?
#
loop_
_entity_poly.entity_id
_entity_poly.type
_entity_poly.pdbx_seq_one_letter_code
_entity_poly.pdbx_strand_id
1 'polypeptide(L)'
;VLAYCREKGYYLQLYVGDSILIKQENDCSRMYTKISGIQTTAIGDALYHTDEEPYKILVMTKSEEFAEVWQQFKQDFAGKLDVTSSKDNFLELMEPGVNKWEAVKSVAASYGVQPQEIMCIGDSNNDVKMIANAGIGVAVANAKDSVKQNAKIITASNNDDGVAMVIESILTPQAAE
;
A
#
# COMPACT_ATOMS: atom_id res chain seq x y z
N VAL A 1 4.47 -14.15 11.78
CA VAL A 1 5.24 -13.47 10.71
C VAL A 1 6.72 -13.40 11.05
N LEU A 2 7.10 -12.84 12.21
CA LEU A 2 8.51 -12.57 12.55
C LEU A 2 9.37 -13.84 12.51
N ALA A 3 8.92 -14.92 13.16
CA ALA A 3 9.62 -16.22 13.14
C ALA A 3 9.74 -16.78 11.71
N TYR A 4 8.68 -16.65 10.92
CA TYR A 4 8.66 -17.07 9.52
C TYR A 4 9.70 -16.30 8.68
N CYS A 5 9.70 -14.97 8.79
CA CYS A 5 10.68 -14.14 8.05
C CYS A 5 12.12 -14.43 8.49
N ARG A 6 12.34 -14.68 9.80
CA ARG A 6 13.66 -15.07 10.32
C ARG A 6 14.14 -16.39 9.73
N GLU A 7 13.29 -17.41 9.71
CA GLU A 7 13.61 -18.74 9.17
C GLU A 7 13.93 -18.68 7.68
N LYS A 8 13.16 -17.91 6.91
CA LYS A 8 13.35 -17.73 5.47
C LYS A 8 14.46 -16.72 5.11
N GLY A 9 15.01 -16.01 6.09
CA GLY A 9 16.01 -14.97 5.84
C GLY A 9 15.51 -13.73 5.15
N TYR A 10 14.19 -13.45 5.19
CA TYR A 10 13.62 -12.26 4.58
C TYR A 10 13.96 -11.00 5.38
N TYR A 11 14.31 -9.94 4.69
CA TYR A 11 14.40 -8.61 5.27
C TYR A 11 13.01 -8.06 5.57
N LEU A 12 12.82 -7.53 6.78
CA LEU A 12 11.55 -6.94 7.19
C LEU A 12 11.75 -5.65 7.98
N GLN A 13 10.73 -4.81 7.96
CA GLN A 13 10.59 -3.60 8.74
C GLN A 13 9.27 -3.65 9.53
N LEU A 14 9.31 -3.28 10.81
CA LEU A 14 8.12 -3.13 11.66
C LEU A 14 7.80 -1.65 11.81
N TYR A 15 6.58 -1.29 11.52
CA TYR A 15 6.08 0.07 11.69
C TYR A 15 5.35 0.17 13.02
N VAL A 16 5.98 0.81 14.01
CA VAL A 16 5.50 0.92 15.39
C VAL A 16 5.51 2.38 15.81
N GLY A 17 4.33 2.95 16.08
CA GLY A 17 4.22 4.40 16.34
C GLY A 17 4.87 5.22 15.22
N ASP A 18 5.76 6.13 15.55
CA ASP A 18 6.50 6.96 14.60
C ASP A 18 7.85 6.33 14.17
N SER A 19 8.10 5.07 14.54
CA SER A 19 9.38 4.39 14.31
C SER A 19 9.25 3.27 13.29
N ILE A 20 10.34 3.04 12.54
CA ILE A 20 10.51 1.89 11.68
C ILE A 20 11.67 1.06 12.23
N LEU A 21 11.34 -0.09 12.80
CA LEU A 21 12.30 -0.98 13.42
C LEU A 21 12.82 -1.99 12.40
N ILE A 22 14.14 -2.22 12.41
CA ILE A 22 14.82 -3.18 11.56
C ILE A 22 15.82 -4.00 12.38
N LYS A 23 16.25 -5.15 11.85
CA LYS A 23 17.31 -5.92 12.50
C LYS A 23 18.64 -5.18 12.46
N GLN A 24 19.06 -4.76 11.29
CA GLN A 24 20.32 -4.07 11.04
C GLN A 24 20.23 -3.26 9.75
N GLU A 25 21.04 -2.24 9.65
CA GLU A 25 21.20 -1.50 8.39
C GLU A 25 21.76 -2.39 7.29
N ASN A 26 21.19 -2.28 6.11
CA ASN A 26 21.63 -2.95 4.90
C ASN A 26 21.17 -2.17 3.66
N ASP A 27 21.38 -2.73 2.47
CA ASP A 27 20.99 -2.06 1.21
C ASP A 27 19.48 -1.80 1.13
N CYS A 28 18.64 -2.69 1.68
CA CYS A 28 17.20 -2.51 1.72
C CYS A 28 16.80 -1.31 2.60
N SER A 29 17.36 -1.19 3.82
CA SER A 29 17.06 -0.07 4.71
C SER A 29 17.55 1.26 4.13
N ARG A 30 18.75 1.28 3.55
CA ARG A 30 19.29 2.47 2.88
C ARG A 30 18.46 2.90 1.67
N MET A 31 18.03 1.92 0.84
CA MET A 31 17.14 2.18 -0.29
C MET A 31 15.81 2.73 0.20
N TYR A 32 15.21 2.14 1.25
CA TYR A 32 13.95 2.60 1.82
C TYR A 32 14.07 4.05 2.33
N THR A 33 15.09 4.36 3.13
CA THR A 33 15.35 5.71 3.63
C THR A 33 15.50 6.73 2.50
N LYS A 34 16.21 6.36 1.43
CA LYS A 34 16.38 7.22 0.25
C LYS A 34 15.06 7.54 -0.44
N ILE A 35 14.14 6.56 -0.50
CA ILE A 35 12.84 6.72 -1.18
C ILE A 35 11.83 7.46 -0.31
N SER A 36 11.77 7.12 0.99
CA SER A 36 10.75 7.62 1.91
C SER A 36 11.15 8.90 2.66
N GLY A 37 12.46 9.16 2.78
CA GLY A 37 12.99 10.19 3.67
C GLY A 37 12.96 9.81 5.15
N ILE A 38 12.47 8.61 5.51
CA ILE A 38 12.28 8.18 6.90
C ILE A 38 13.46 7.32 7.33
N GLN A 39 14.05 7.64 8.49
CA GLN A 39 15.12 6.85 9.08
C GLN A 39 14.59 5.57 9.72
N THR A 40 15.38 4.51 9.65
CA THR A 40 15.08 3.24 10.32
C THR A 40 15.93 3.08 11.59
N THR A 41 15.41 2.37 12.59
CA THR A 41 16.09 2.10 13.85
C THR A 41 16.49 0.63 13.95
N ALA A 42 17.78 0.36 13.99
CA ALA A 42 18.31 -1.01 14.12
C ALA A 42 18.26 -1.47 15.60
N ILE A 43 17.55 -2.57 15.85
CA ILE A 43 17.38 -3.17 17.19
C ILE A 43 17.94 -4.59 17.31
N GLY A 44 18.68 -5.06 16.31
CA GLY A 44 19.28 -6.40 16.31
C GLY A 44 18.26 -7.52 16.29
N ASP A 45 18.62 -8.64 16.91
CA ASP A 45 17.74 -9.82 16.98
C ASP A 45 16.50 -9.60 17.85
N ALA A 46 16.44 -8.54 18.66
CA ALA A 46 15.23 -8.14 19.38
C ALA A 46 14.04 -7.91 18.43
N LEU A 47 14.29 -7.58 17.16
CA LEU A 47 13.25 -7.43 16.13
C LEU A 47 12.31 -8.66 16.03
N TYR A 48 12.85 -9.86 16.24
CA TYR A 48 12.09 -11.11 16.11
C TYR A 48 11.40 -11.55 17.41
N HIS A 49 11.63 -10.84 18.50
CA HIS A 49 11.16 -11.17 19.85
C HIS A 49 10.46 -9.98 20.53
N THR A 50 10.18 -8.94 19.78
CA THR A 50 9.49 -7.75 20.29
C THR A 50 8.04 -8.07 20.63
N ASP A 51 7.55 -7.49 21.72
CA ASP A 51 6.13 -7.47 22.11
C ASP A 51 5.40 -6.24 21.51
N GLU A 52 6.10 -5.44 20.71
CA GLU A 52 5.50 -4.30 20.01
C GLU A 52 4.49 -4.78 18.95
N GLU A 53 3.36 -4.10 18.88
CA GLU A 53 2.31 -4.37 17.91
C GLU A 53 2.45 -3.44 16.69
N PRO A 54 3.10 -3.90 15.59
CA PRO A 54 3.24 -3.09 14.41
C PRO A 54 1.90 -2.96 13.68
N TYR A 55 1.54 -1.74 13.29
CA TYR A 55 0.37 -1.53 12.43
C TYR A 55 0.61 -1.94 10.97
N LYS A 56 1.87 -2.12 10.58
CA LYS A 56 2.28 -2.65 9.27
C LYS A 56 3.63 -3.36 9.38
N ILE A 57 3.78 -4.47 8.68
CA ILE A 57 5.06 -5.11 8.42
C ILE A 57 5.35 -4.98 6.93
N LEU A 58 6.52 -4.48 6.56
CA LEU A 58 7.01 -4.47 5.19
C LEU A 58 8.09 -5.53 5.04
N VAL A 59 7.89 -6.47 4.12
CA VAL A 59 8.92 -7.41 3.67
C VAL A 59 9.44 -6.95 2.32
N MET A 60 10.74 -6.83 2.18
CA MET A 60 11.38 -6.45 0.92
C MET A 60 12.13 -7.65 0.34
N THR A 61 11.89 -7.89 -0.94
CA THR A 61 12.51 -8.98 -1.69
C THR A 61 13.29 -8.42 -2.88
N LYS A 62 13.98 -9.28 -3.60
CA LYS A 62 14.42 -8.94 -4.95
C LYS A 62 13.22 -8.99 -5.89
N SER A 63 13.23 -8.15 -6.93
CA SER A 63 12.09 -8.05 -7.86
C SER A 63 11.80 -9.38 -8.58
N GLU A 64 12.82 -10.14 -8.90
CA GLU A 64 12.71 -11.46 -9.55
C GLU A 64 12.06 -12.54 -8.66
N GLU A 65 12.17 -12.41 -7.33
CA GLU A 65 11.61 -13.34 -6.35
C GLU A 65 10.21 -12.91 -5.88
N PHE A 66 9.82 -11.66 -6.13
CA PHE A 66 8.65 -11.04 -5.53
C PHE A 66 7.35 -11.81 -5.79
N ALA A 67 7.11 -12.23 -7.03
CA ALA A 67 5.86 -12.90 -7.39
C ALA A 67 5.67 -14.22 -6.63
N GLU A 68 6.72 -15.01 -6.49
CA GLU A 68 6.71 -16.28 -5.75
C GLU A 68 6.51 -16.03 -4.26
N VAL A 69 7.29 -15.12 -3.66
CA VAL A 69 7.21 -14.77 -2.24
C VAL A 69 5.83 -14.21 -1.91
N TRP A 70 5.28 -13.35 -2.75
CA TRP A 70 3.94 -12.79 -2.56
C TRP A 70 2.85 -13.88 -2.56
N GLN A 71 2.89 -14.81 -3.50
CA GLN A 71 1.95 -15.92 -3.54
C GLN A 71 2.09 -16.81 -2.29
N GLN A 72 3.31 -17.09 -1.86
CA GLN A 72 3.56 -17.86 -0.66
C GLN A 72 3.00 -17.19 0.60
N PHE A 73 3.23 -15.88 0.78
CA PHE A 73 2.65 -15.14 1.91
C PHE A 73 1.13 -15.12 1.88
N LYS A 74 0.52 -14.97 0.71
CA LYS A 74 -0.94 -15.02 0.56
C LYS A 74 -1.51 -16.38 0.97
N GLN A 75 -0.81 -17.48 0.67
CA GLN A 75 -1.23 -18.82 1.05
C GLN A 75 -1.04 -19.08 2.54
N ASP A 76 0.16 -18.82 3.07
CA ASP A 76 0.54 -19.15 4.45
C ASP A 76 -0.20 -18.30 5.50
N PHE A 77 -0.58 -17.07 5.13
CA PHE A 77 -1.28 -16.13 6.01
C PHE A 77 -2.73 -15.84 5.57
N ALA A 78 -3.30 -16.70 4.72
CA ALA A 78 -4.69 -16.56 4.28
C ALA A 78 -5.65 -16.48 5.48
N GLY A 79 -6.50 -15.44 5.49
CA GLY A 79 -7.46 -15.18 6.58
C GLY A 79 -6.86 -14.71 7.91
N LYS A 80 -5.52 -14.61 8.00
CA LYS A 80 -4.83 -14.11 9.19
C LYS A 80 -4.28 -12.71 9.00
N LEU A 81 -3.92 -12.34 7.77
CA LEU A 81 -3.38 -11.04 7.41
C LEU A 81 -3.92 -10.58 6.06
N ASP A 82 -4.05 -9.27 5.90
CA ASP A 82 -4.18 -8.64 4.58
C ASP A 82 -2.75 -8.51 3.99
N VAL A 83 -2.55 -9.16 2.83
CA VAL A 83 -1.27 -9.18 2.10
C VAL A 83 -1.44 -8.38 0.83
N THR A 84 -0.70 -7.27 0.70
CA THR A 84 -0.73 -6.39 -0.48
C THR A 84 0.66 -5.96 -0.90
N SER A 85 0.75 -5.14 -1.95
CA SER A 85 2.03 -4.57 -2.39
C SER A 85 1.85 -3.13 -2.85
N SER A 86 2.84 -2.28 -2.53
CA SER A 86 2.93 -0.90 -3.01
C SER A 86 3.95 -0.72 -4.13
N LYS A 87 4.93 -1.64 -4.24
CA LYS A 87 5.96 -1.68 -5.29
C LYS A 87 6.21 -3.13 -5.71
N ASP A 88 7.01 -3.33 -6.77
CA ASP A 88 7.30 -4.65 -7.32
C ASP A 88 8.26 -5.49 -6.46
N ASN A 89 8.66 -4.98 -5.31
CA ASN A 89 9.50 -5.67 -4.34
C ASN A 89 9.11 -5.36 -2.89
N PHE A 90 7.97 -4.67 -2.65
CA PHE A 90 7.45 -4.29 -1.33
C PHE A 90 6.17 -5.08 -1.05
N LEU A 91 6.27 -6.06 -0.17
CA LEU A 91 5.16 -6.85 0.33
C LEU A 91 4.73 -6.29 1.69
N GLU A 92 3.49 -5.84 1.77
CA GLU A 92 2.93 -5.21 2.96
C GLU A 92 1.95 -6.15 3.64
N LEU A 93 2.12 -6.33 4.95
CA LEU A 93 1.30 -7.18 5.79
C LEU A 93 0.62 -6.30 6.86
N MET A 94 -0.68 -6.45 6.98
CA MET A 94 -1.51 -5.69 7.92
C MET A 94 -2.53 -6.61 8.56
N GLU A 95 -3.13 -6.16 9.65
CA GLU A 95 -4.27 -6.83 10.26
C GLU A 95 -5.42 -7.00 9.23
N PRO A 96 -6.18 -8.12 9.28
CA PRO A 96 -7.31 -8.32 8.39
C PRO A 96 -8.31 -7.17 8.45
N GLY A 97 -8.69 -6.65 7.28
CA GLY A 97 -9.59 -5.53 7.18
C GLY A 97 -8.92 -4.14 7.22
N VAL A 98 -7.63 -4.06 7.61
CA VAL A 98 -6.89 -2.80 7.55
C VAL A 98 -6.40 -2.56 6.11
N ASN A 99 -7.00 -1.60 5.43
CA ASN A 99 -6.63 -1.23 4.06
C ASN A 99 -7.06 0.22 3.77
N LYS A 100 -6.59 0.78 2.66
CA LYS A 100 -6.87 2.17 2.27
C LYS A 100 -8.37 2.47 2.17
N TRP A 101 -9.19 1.54 1.70
CA TRP A 101 -10.64 1.76 1.60
C TRP A 101 -11.31 1.94 2.96
N GLU A 102 -10.97 1.10 3.93
CA GLU A 102 -11.54 1.23 5.28
C GLU A 102 -11.14 2.56 5.93
N ALA A 103 -9.89 3.00 5.71
CA ALA A 103 -9.42 4.30 6.18
C ALA A 103 -10.19 5.45 5.48
N VAL A 104 -10.36 5.39 4.17
CA VAL A 104 -11.13 6.39 3.40
C VAL A 104 -12.57 6.46 3.90
N LYS A 105 -13.25 5.31 4.09
CA LYS A 105 -14.62 5.28 4.63
C LYS A 105 -14.71 5.91 6.03
N SER A 106 -13.76 5.58 6.90
CA SER A 106 -13.75 6.12 8.26
C SER A 106 -13.62 7.64 8.27
N VAL A 107 -12.71 8.17 7.46
CA VAL A 107 -12.54 9.63 7.31
C VAL A 107 -13.78 10.27 6.69
N ALA A 108 -14.30 9.72 5.58
CA ALA A 108 -15.48 10.24 4.90
C ALA A 108 -16.71 10.29 5.84
N ALA A 109 -16.91 9.22 6.63
CA ALA A 109 -18.00 9.16 7.59
C ALA A 109 -17.93 10.28 8.65
N SER A 110 -16.72 10.69 9.07
CA SER A 110 -16.56 11.81 10.01
C SER A 110 -16.98 13.16 9.41
N TYR A 111 -17.04 13.26 8.08
CA TYR A 111 -17.55 14.42 7.35
C TYR A 111 -18.99 14.24 6.84
N GLY A 112 -19.65 13.12 7.15
CA GLY A 112 -20.99 12.81 6.65
C GLY A 112 -21.05 12.44 5.17
N VAL A 113 -19.90 12.17 4.52
CA VAL A 113 -19.78 11.84 3.10
C VAL A 113 -20.05 10.35 2.88
N GLN A 114 -20.93 10.05 1.91
CA GLN A 114 -21.28 8.67 1.58
C GLN A 114 -20.29 8.06 0.58
N PRO A 115 -20.10 6.72 0.55
CA PRO A 115 -19.19 6.06 -0.40
C PRO A 115 -19.39 6.46 -1.86
N GLN A 116 -20.63 6.71 -2.28
CA GLN A 116 -20.97 7.10 -3.65
C GLN A 116 -20.50 8.53 -4.02
N GLU A 117 -20.22 9.35 -3.02
CA GLU A 117 -19.73 10.72 -3.17
C GLU A 117 -18.20 10.83 -3.14
N ILE A 118 -17.51 9.69 -2.99
CA ILE A 118 -16.05 9.60 -2.89
C ILE A 118 -15.46 9.34 -4.26
N MET A 119 -14.44 10.12 -4.64
CA MET A 119 -13.52 9.77 -5.70
C MET A 119 -12.21 9.29 -5.10
N CYS A 120 -11.73 8.12 -5.57
CA CYS A 120 -10.41 7.58 -5.23
C CYS A 120 -9.55 7.47 -6.48
N ILE A 121 -8.29 7.88 -6.37
CA ILE A 121 -7.31 7.80 -7.46
C ILE A 121 -6.13 6.97 -6.97
N GLY A 122 -5.61 6.06 -7.81
CA GLY A 122 -4.51 5.20 -7.40
C GLY A 122 -3.79 4.53 -8.57
N ASP A 123 -2.70 3.81 -8.22
CA ASP A 123 -1.80 3.18 -9.19
C ASP A 123 -1.35 1.76 -8.82
N SER A 124 -1.42 1.38 -7.55
CA SER A 124 -0.80 0.15 -7.03
C SER A 124 -1.79 -0.82 -6.38
N ASN A 125 -1.37 -2.06 -6.10
CA ASN A 125 -2.25 -3.11 -5.60
C ASN A 125 -2.96 -2.76 -4.28
N ASN A 126 -2.32 -1.96 -3.41
CA ASN A 126 -2.93 -1.48 -2.17
C ASN A 126 -4.04 -0.45 -2.38
N ASP A 127 -4.22 0.06 -3.62
CA ASP A 127 -5.29 0.99 -4.01
C ASP A 127 -6.53 0.28 -4.56
N VAL A 128 -6.41 -0.99 -4.99
CA VAL A 128 -7.47 -1.73 -5.68
C VAL A 128 -8.78 -1.69 -4.91
N LYS A 129 -8.77 -1.93 -3.59
CA LYS A 129 -10.00 -1.90 -2.78
C LYS A 129 -10.67 -0.52 -2.76
N MET A 130 -9.91 0.57 -2.65
CA MET A 130 -10.51 1.91 -2.64
C MET A 130 -11.02 2.33 -4.03
N ILE A 131 -10.32 1.94 -5.10
CA ILE A 131 -10.74 2.19 -6.48
C ILE A 131 -12.03 1.44 -6.81
N ALA A 132 -12.14 0.16 -6.41
CA ALA A 132 -13.30 -0.67 -6.71
C ALA A 132 -14.57 -0.23 -5.96
N ASN A 133 -14.43 0.34 -4.77
CA ASN A 133 -15.57 0.62 -3.88
C ASN A 133 -15.98 2.10 -3.82
N ALA A 134 -15.16 3.02 -4.30
CA ALA A 134 -15.51 4.42 -4.37
C ALA A 134 -16.63 4.70 -5.40
N GLY A 135 -17.37 5.79 -5.19
CA GLY A 135 -18.34 6.30 -6.17
C GLY A 135 -17.70 6.53 -7.53
N ILE A 136 -16.48 7.09 -7.55
CA ILE A 136 -15.65 7.25 -8.74
C ILE A 136 -14.25 6.69 -8.44
N GLY A 137 -13.96 5.51 -8.97
CA GLY A 137 -12.61 4.93 -8.94
C GLY A 137 -11.82 5.32 -10.19
N VAL A 138 -10.64 5.87 -10.00
CA VAL A 138 -9.77 6.37 -11.08
C VAL A 138 -8.41 5.68 -11.02
N ALA A 139 -7.94 5.16 -12.14
CA ALA A 139 -6.56 4.69 -12.30
C ALA A 139 -5.77 5.70 -13.15
N VAL A 140 -4.53 5.99 -12.76
CA VAL A 140 -3.61 6.72 -13.64
C VAL A 140 -3.13 5.80 -14.77
N ALA A 141 -2.72 6.36 -15.92
CA ALA A 141 -2.34 5.56 -17.11
C ALA A 141 -1.16 4.60 -16.84
N ASN A 142 -0.24 4.94 -15.94
CA ASN A 142 0.86 4.08 -15.53
C ASN A 142 0.52 3.16 -14.34
N ALA A 143 -0.76 3.07 -13.93
CA ALA A 143 -1.20 2.14 -12.89
C ALA A 143 -1.06 0.68 -13.34
N LYS A 144 -0.96 -0.23 -12.34
CA LYS A 144 -0.98 -1.68 -12.57
C LYS A 144 -2.31 -2.11 -13.19
N ASP A 145 -2.27 -3.18 -13.98
CA ASP A 145 -3.48 -3.71 -14.65
C ASP A 145 -4.58 -4.07 -13.65
N SER A 146 -4.22 -4.60 -12.48
CA SER A 146 -5.16 -4.88 -11.40
C SER A 146 -5.95 -3.65 -10.93
N VAL A 147 -5.35 -2.46 -10.96
CA VAL A 147 -6.01 -1.19 -10.62
C VAL A 147 -6.91 -0.73 -11.75
N LYS A 148 -6.37 -0.73 -12.99
CA LYS A 148 -7.13 -0.33 -14.20
C LYS A 148 -8.39 -1.15 -14.41
N GLN A 149 -8.33 -2.46 -14.17
CA GLN A 149 -9.49 -3.37 -14.29
C GLN A 149 -10.61 -3.06 -13.28
N ASN A 150 -10.30 -2.39 -12.18
CA ASN A 150 -11.26 -2.01 -11.14
C ASN A 150 -11.68 -0.54 -11.19
N ALA A 151 -11.06 0.26 -12.06
CA ALA A 151 -11.35 1.69 -12.19
C ALA A 151 -12.50 1.95 -13.17
N LYS A 152 -13.31 2.96 -12.87
CA LYS A 152 -14.33 3.50 -13.78
C LYS A 152 -13.74 4.44 -14.83
N ILE A 153 -12.64 5.13 -14.47
CA ILE A 153 -11.95 6.10 -15.31
C ILE A 153 -10.46 5.76 -15.33
N ILE A 154 -9.85 5.84 -16.49
CA ILE A 154 -8.39 5.84 -16.63
C ILE A 154 -8.01 7.24 -17.11
N THR A 155 -7.24 7.96 -16.29
CA THR A 155 -6.72 9.30 -16.62
C THR A 155 -5.30 9.20 -17.20
N ALA A 156 -4.67 10.34 -17.52
CA ALA A 156 -3.28 10.38 -17.95
C ALA A 156 -2.32 9.82 -16.87
N SER A 157 -1.05 9.64 -17.21
CA SER A 157 -0.02 9.22 -16.26
C SER A 157 0.14 10.25 -15.13
N ASN A 158 0.58 9.80 -13.97
CA ASN A 158 0.96 10.72 -12.89
C ASN A 158 2.11 11.66 -13.29
N ASN A 159 2.92 11.28 -14.30
CA ASN A 159 3.97 12.14 -14.86
C ASN A 159 3.43 13.19 -15.85
N ASP A 160 2.18 13.07 -16.27
CA ASP A 160 1.49 13.91 -17.25
C ASP A 160 0.27 14.58 -16.60
N ASP A 161 0.39 14.92 -15.31
CA ASP A 161 -0.64 15.60 -14.50
C ASP A 161 -2.02 14.90 -14.45
N GLY A 162 -2.06 13.58 -14.64
CA GLY A 162 -3.30 12.81 -14.73
C GLY A 162 -4.24 12.97 -13.52
N VAL A 163 -3.69 13.18 -12.31
CA VAL A 163 -4.50 13.45 -11.11
C VAL A 163 -5.17 14.83 -11.21
N ALA A 164 -4.42 15.85 -11.60
CA ALA A 164 -4.96 17.21 -11.78
C ALA A 164 -6.06 17.21 -12.85
N MET A 165 -5.81 16.60 -14.00
CA MET A 165 -6.76 16.53 -15.12
C MET A 165 -8.11 15.94 -14.70
N VAL A 166 -8.14 14.85 -13.95
CA VAL A 166 -9.43 14.25 -13.53
C VAL A 166 -10.14 15.11 -12.47
N ILE A 167 -9.40 15.75 -11.55
CA ILE A 167 -9.98 16.67 -10.57
C ILE A 167 -10.60 17.88 -11.29
N GLU A 168 -9.88 18.51 -12.20
CA GLU A 168 -10.35 19.65 -12.98
C GLU A 168 -11.60 19.31 -13.81
N SER A 169 -11.64 18.12 -14.42
CA SER A 169 -12.80 17.66 -15.21
C SER A 169 -14.10 17.56 -14.39
N ILE A 170 -13.98 17.31 -13.08
CA ILE A 170 -15.14 17.21 -12.17
C ILE A 170 -15.53 18.59 -11.61
N LEU A 171 -14.53 19.44 -11.32
CA LEU A 171 -14.75 20.76 -10.72
C LEU A 171 -15.19 21.81 -11.76
N THR A 172 -14.84 21.61 -13.04
CA THR A 172 -15.25 22.52 -14.09
C THR A 172 -16.70 22.20 -14.50
N PRO A 173 -17.67 23.13 -14.32
CA PRO A 173 -19.03 22.88 -14.78
C PRO A 173 -18.99 22.60 -16.30
N GLN A 174 -19.50 21.46 -16.72
CA GLN A 174 -19.77 21.26 -18.14
C GLN A 174 -20.79 22.33 -18.54
N ALA A 175 -20.42 23.19 -19.49
CA ALA A 175 -21.36 24.12 -20.07
C ALA A 175 -22.55 23.29 -20.58
N ALA A 176 -23.73 23.52 -19.99
CA ALA A 176 -24.95 22.89 -20.47
C ALA A 176 -25.15 23.32 -21.93
N GLU A 177 -25.06 22.39 -22.90
CA GLU A 177 -25.51 22.57 -24.27
C GLU A 177 -27.02 22.65 -24.33
#